data_eae0d09f30bf950739da4d8b7640b5fa
#
_entry.id   eae0d09f30bf950739da4d8b7640b5fa
#
_cell.length_a   1.000
_cell.length_b   1.000
_cell.length_c   1.000
_cell.angle_alpha   90.00
_cell.angle_beta   90.00
_cell.angle_gamma   90.00
#
_symmetry.space_group_name_H-M   'P 1'
#
loop_
_entity.id
_entity.type
_entity.pdbx_description
1 polymer ?
#
loop_
_entity_poly.entity_id
_entity_poly.type
_entity_poly.pdbx_seq_one_letter_code
_entity_poly.pdbx_strand_id
1 'polypeptide(L)'
;MITKIQITNIKGFGSTNNILDVELPPSKVNIVVAPNGFGKTSLTTAFKCVMKNSRRLEVEKDLKYHKDESKTSVFRITEEGTTYVSDSIKNDIATHFNCQVISSLLTADTISKKIGTFTNTDAYLDINTVVLRSVKTKPMNFYKVTEIRNYFGIKGKVLENIDACLENVTFIQGLSSYFDAFRKFEGKNRKKIINDIMTYVNGQTTSLDVIKRNVDLSIIKTDESYSSFQDFFSKCFSGQTDWYVFSAFYQILYLYKNKNADLKQWIEAIEYKAFKEKLNQNLADFNSSWKENLKAVEHTKGQKTMLQVDFPHADELSNGQRDVMSFVVQLMDVQSKLKENKKNIVVIDEIFDYMDDANLITAQYYLTQYLKLNKNNLYVLILSHLDPTYFKNYIFSKSIINVCYLNKQALSLSDEMKAFLVYRGSLNRKQEDS
;
A
#
# COMPACT_ATOMS: atom_id res chain seq x y z
N MET A 1 0.46 -2.49 20.65
CA MET A 1 -0.72 -1.62 20.80
C MET A 1 -0.26 -0.16 20.79
N ILE A 2 -0.91 0.69 19.97
CA ILE A 2 -0.63 2.14 19.97
C ILE A 2 -1.37 2.77 21.16
N THR A 3 -0.62 3.52 21.98
CA THR A 3 -1.14 4.10 23.24
C THR A 3 -1.20 5.62 23.21
N LYS A 4 -0.44 6.27 22.32
CA LYS A 4 -0.40 7.73 22.27
C LYS A 4 -0.14 8.21 20.86
N ILE A 5 -0.84 9.26 20.46
CA ILE A 5 -0.61 10.01 19.22
C ILE A 5 -0.44 11.48 19.57
N GLN A 6 0.60 12.12 19.03
CA GLN A 6 0.85 13.55 19.24
C GLN A 6 1.06 14.24 17.90
N ILE A 7 0.36 15.36 17.71
CA ILE A 7 0.40 16.15 16.46
C ILE A 7 0.74 17.60 16.84
N THR A 8 1.68 18.20 16.13
CA THR A 8 2.11 19.59 16.32
C THR A 8 2.17 20.30 14.99
N ASN A 9 1.61 21.50 14.93
CA ASN A 9 1.59 22.40 13.77
C ASN A 9 1.07 21.73 12.47
N ILE A 10 -0.05 20.98 12.58
CA ILE A 10 -0.75 20.39 11.42
C ILE A 10 -2.26 20.68 11.56
N LYS A 11 -2.84 21.36 10.58
CA LYS A 11 -4.26 21.73 10.52
C LYS A 11 -4.74 22.36 11.84
N GLY A 12 -5.72 21.79 12.51
CA GLY A 12 -6.30 22.30 13.77
C GLY A 12 -5.43 22.14 15.01
N PHE A 13 -4.26 21.49 14.92
CA PHE A 13 -3.35 21.28 16.05
C PHE A 13 -2.19 22.27 16.00
N GLY A 14 -2.15 23.19 16.99
CA GLY A 14 -1.07 24.17 17.18
C GLY A 14 0.20 23.58 17.79
N SER A 15 0.95 24.41 18.53
CA SER A 15 2.25 24.04 19.09
C SER A 15 2.20 23.43 20.50
N THR A 16 1.06 23.50 21.19
CA THR A 16 0.96 23.10 22.61
C THR A 16 -0.02 21.96 22.83
N ASN A 17 0.37 20.97 23.64
CA ASN A 17 -0.44 19.89 24.24
C ASN A 17 -1.47 19.17 23.32
N ASN A 18 -1.06 18.82 22.13
CA ASN A 18 -1.91 18.05 21.20
C ASN A 18 -1.62 16.55 21.34
N ILE A 19 -1.75 16.03 22.56
CA ILE A 19 -1.56 14.63 22.89
C ILE A 19 -2.94 13.98 22.91
N LEU A 20 -3.07 12.90 22.14
CA LEU A 20 -4.23 12.03 22.13
C LEU A 20 -3.82 10.71 22.79
N ASP A 21 -4.28 10.50 24.03
CA ASP A 21 -4.14 9.20 24.69
C ASP A 21 -5.20 8.27 24.07
N VAL A 22 -4.74 7.16 23.55
CA VAL A 22 -5.55 6.21 22.80
C VAL A 22 -5.19 4.79 23.19
N GLU A 23 -6.09 3.87 22.98
CA GLU A 23 -5.85 2.43 23.10
C GLU A 23 -6.26 1.77 21.79
N LEU A 24 -5.30 1.61 20.88
CA LEU A 24 -5.54 1.06 19.56
C LEU A 24 -4.83 -0.30 19.44
N PRO A 25 -5.52 -1.41 19.74
CA PRO A 25 -4.96 -2.74 19.54
C PRO A 25 -4.84 -3.10 18.05
N PRO A 26 -3.81 -3.87 17.66
CA PRO A 26 -3.72 -4.41 16.31
C PRO A 26 -4.81 -5.45 16.07
N SER A 27 -5.08 -5.77 14.80
CA SER A 27 -6.04 -6.82 14.38
C SER A 27 -7.48 -6.60 14.83
N LYS A 28 -7.80 -5.35 15.22
CA LYS A 28 -9.17 -4.91 15.51
C LYS A 28 -9.54 -3.69 14.66
N VAL A 29 -10.83 -3.48 14.52
CA VAL A 29 -11.38 -2.22 13.99
C VAL A 29 -11.42 -1.23 15.13
N ASN A 30 -10.54 -0.24 15.11
CA ASN A 30 -10.50 0.82 16.11
C ASN A 30 -11.37 1.97 15.62
N ILE A 31 -12.54 2.13 16.23
CA ILE A 31 -13.46 3.24 15.93
C ILE A 31 -13.05 4.41 16.83
N VAL A 32 -12.51 5.44 16.18
CA VAL A 32 -12.06 6.66 16.83
C VAL A 32 -13.19 7.69 16.72
N VAL A 33 -13.96 7.82 17.76
CA VAL A 33 -15.14 8.71 17.82
C VAL A 33 -14.73 10.09 18.27
N ALA A 34 -15.06 11.08 17.46
CA ALA A 34 -14.86 12.48 17.83
C ALA A 34 -15.90 13.38 17.17
N PRO A 35 -16.47 14.34 17.91
CA PRO A 35 -17.30 15.39 17.31
C PRO A 35 -16.55 16.20 16.26
N ASN A 36 -17.27 16.92 15.43
CA ASN A 36 -16.67 17.84 14.45
C ASN A 36 -15.80 18.89 15.17
N GLY A 37 -14.64 19.20 14.57
CA GLY A 37 -13.68 20.13 15.16
C GLY A 37 -12.68 19.50 16.17
N PHE A 38 -12.82 18.23 16.54
CA PHE A 38 -11.95 17.55 17.51
C PHE A 38 -10.67 16.96 16.89
N GLY A 39 -10.35 17.30 15.67
CA GLY A 39 -9.04 16.99 15.09
C GLY A 39 -8.97 15.74 14.21
N LYS A 40 -10.12 15.12 13.83
CA LYS A 40 -10.15 13.99 12.87
C LYS A 40 -9.38 14.30 11.59
N THR A 41 -9.74 15.42 10.93
CA THR A 41 -9.07 15.87 9.70
C THR A 41 -7.57 16.16 9.90
N SER A 42 -7.18 16.64 11.09
CA SER A 42 -5.76 16.88 11.41
C SER A 42 -5.00 15.57 11.55
N LEU A 43 -5.63 14.55 12.15
CA LEU A 43 -5.07 13.21 12.28
C LEU A 43 -4.89 12.57 10.89
N THR A 44 -5.93 12.61 10.06
CA THR A 44 -5.87 12.15 8.66
C THR A 44 -4.77 12.86 7.87
N THR A 45 -4.67 14.17 8.01
CA THR A 45 -3.64 14.98 7.35
C THR A 45 -2.23 14.57 7.81
N ALA A 46 -2.02 14.33 9.11
CA ALA A 46 -0.73 13.89 9.63
C ALA A 46 -0.31 12.54 9.01
N PHE A 47 -1.21 11.57 8.91
CA PHE A 47 -0.94 10.30 8.24
C PHE A 47 -0.66 10.48 6.74
N LYS A 48 -1.43 11.32 6.03
CA LYS A 48 -1.17 11.64 4.60
C LYS A 48 0.21 12.27 4.40
N CYS A 49 0.66 13.13 5.31
CA CYS A 49 1.99 13.75 5.22
C CYS A 49 3.13 12.74 5.46
N VAL A 50 2.97 11.79 6.39
CA VAL A 50 3.94 10.71 6.61
C VAL A 50 4.12 9.83 5.36
N MET A 51 3.05 9.61 4.58
CA MET A 51 3.09 8.80 3.37
C MET A 51 3.85 9.45 2.21
N LYS A 52 3.91 10.79 2.15
CA LYS A 52 4.49 11.54 1.00
C LYS A 52 5.99 11.32 0.84
N ASN A 53 6.72 11.25 1.94
CA ASN A 53 8.18 11.13 1.91
C ASN A 53 8.67 10.20 3.02
N SER A 54 9.45 9.19 2.65
CA SER A 54 9.98 8.21 3.60
C SER A 54 11.17 8.73 4.44
N ARG A 55 11.78 9.86 4.07
CA ARG A 55 12.97 10.40 4.72
C ARG A 55 12.65 11.40 5.82
N ARG A 56 11.66 12.27 5.60
CA ARG A 56 11.26 13.34 6.52
C ARG A 56 9.77 13.65 6.40
N LEU A 57 9.19 14.29 7.41
CA LEU A 57 7.82 14.79 7.36
C LEU A 57 7.76 16.10 6.57
N GLU A 58 7.05 16.08 5.45
CA GLU A 58 6.80 17.25 4.63
C GLU A 58 5.34 17.68 4.76
N VAL A 59 5.13 18.88 5.32
CA VAL A 59 3.81 19.48 5.50
C VAL A 59 3.76 20.78 4.70
N GLU A 60 2.88 20.82 3.71
CA GLU A 60 2.64 22.00 2.89
C GLU A 60 2.13 23.16 3.76
N LYS A 61 2.40 24.40 3.35
CA LYS A 61 2.02 25.63 4.06
C LYS A 61 0.54 25.65 4.45
N ASP A 62 -0.34 25.33 3.50
CA ASP A 62 -1.79 25.32 3.70
C ASP A 62 -2.31 24.24 4.64
N LEU A 63 -1.46 23.24 4.95
CA LEU A 63 -1.72 22.17 5.90
C LEU A 63 -1.14 22.45 7.29
N LYS A 64 -0.40 23.55 7.48
CA LYS A 64 0.10 23.97 8.78
C LYS A 64 -0.97 24.71 9.57
N TYR A 65 -0.86 24.67 10.89
CA TYR A 65 -1.73 25.41 11.80
C TYR A 65 -1.59 26.92 11.56
N HIS A 66 -2.70 27.60 11.21
CA HIS A 66 -2.71 29.01 10.81
C HIS A 66 -1.70 29.38 9.71
N LYS A 67 -1.29 28.41 8.86
CA LYS A 67 -0.26 28.58 7.82
C LYS A 67 1.09 29.07 8.36
N ASP A 68 1.37 28.80 9.65
CA ASP A 68 2.58 29.25 10.35
C ASP A 68 3.79 28.43 9.91
N GLU A 69 4.62 29.00 9.06
CA GLU A 69 5.85 28.38 8.57
C GLU A 69 7.01 28.49 9.55
N SER A 70 6.93 29.38 10.54
CA SER A 70 7.98 29.56 11.55
C SER A 70 8.11 28.39 12.52
N LYS A 71 7.04 27.57 12.63
CA LYS A 71 6.98 26.40 13.51
C LYS A 71 7.19 25.10 12.77
N THR A 72 7.92 24.20 13.39
CA THR A 72 8.15 22.85 12.87
C THR A 72 6.91 21.99 13.08
N SER A 73 6.51 21.27 12.03
CA SER A 73 5.46 20.24 12.14
C SER A 73 6.07 18.94 12.66
N VAL A 74 5.40 18.31 13.63
CA VAL A 74 5.86 17.06 14.23
C VAL A 74 4.68 16.10 14.39
N PHE A 75 4.90 14.84 14.07
CA PHE A 75 3.97 13.76 14.30
C PHE A 75 4.66 12.63 15.08
N ARG A 76 4.03 12.17 16.18
CA ARG A 76 4.57 11.10 17.01
C ARG A 76 3.52 10.03 17.25
N ILE A 77 3.96 8.78 17.24
CA ILE A 77 3.16 7.60 17.59
C ILE A 77 3.94 6.84 18.66
N THR A 78 3.30 6.55 19.79
CA THR A 78 3.86 5.68 20.83
C THR A 78 3.18 4.32 20.76
N GLU A 79 3.97 3.30 20.55
CA GLU A 79 3.55 1.90 20.51
C GLU A 79 4.39 1.09 21.50
N GLU A 80 3.73 0.37 22.41
CA GLU A 80 4.40 -0.51 23.39
C GLU A 80 5.56 0.18 24.13
N GLY A 81 5.36 1.45 24.50
CA GLY A 81 6.36 2.26 25.19
C GLY A 81 7.41 2.92 24.29
N THR A 82 7.52 2.53 23.03
CA THR A 82 8.46 3.14 22.08
C THR A 82 7.78 4.27 21.31
N THR A 83 8.44 5.44 21.23
CA THR A 83 7.91 6.60 20.50
C THR A 83 8.65 6.79 19.19
N TYR A 84 7.92 6.73 18.08
CA TYR A 84 8.39 7.01 16.73
C TYR A 84 8.06 8.46 16.37
N VAL A 85 9.03 9.16 15.81
CA VAL A 85 8.93 10.61 15.53
C VAL A 85 9.13 10.87 14.04
N SER A 86 8.24 11.68 13.48
CA SER A 86 8.39 12.24 12.15
C SER A 86 8.36 13.75 12.22
N ASP A 87 9.39 14.38 11.69
CA ASP A 87 9.59 15.83 11.67
C ASP A 87 10.32 16.27 10.38
N SER A 88 10.77 17.51 10.33
CA SER A 88 11.50 18.07 9.16
C SER A 88 12.87 17.41 8.89
N ILE A 89 13.39 16.61 9.84
CA ILE A 89 14.71 15.97 9.75
C ILE A 89 14.56 14.49 9.40
N LYS A 90 13.62 13.79 10.04
CA LYS A 90 13.46 12.34 9.93
C LYS A 90 11.99 11.91 9.86
N ASN A 91 11.78 10.67 9.42
CA ASN A 91 10.46 10.03 9.37
C ASN A 91 10.53 8.59 9.91
N ASP A 92 10.70 8.46 11.24
CA ASP A 92 10.77 7.16 11.91
C ASP A 92 9.44 6.39 11.78
N ILE A 93 8.30 7.12 11.74
CA ILE A 93 6.98 6.50 11.56
C ILE A 93 6.95 5.76 10.22
N ALA A 94 7.33 6.38 9.11
CA ALA A 94 7.32 5.73 7.80
C ALA A 94 8.37 4.59 7.68
N THR A 95 9.39 4.61 8.54
CA THR A 95 10.37 3.51 8.61
C THR A 95 9.77 2.28 9.29
N HIS A 96 9.01 2.46 10.36
CA HIS A 96 8.44 1.38 11.17
C HIS A 96 7.04 0.95 10.69
N PHE A 97 6.20 1.91 10.34
CA PHE A 97 4.84 1.68 9.87
C PHE A 97 4.71 1.92 8.36
N ASN A 98 3.77 1.21 7.74
CA ASN A 98 3.25 1.49 6.43
C ASN A 98 1.85 2.10 6.59
N CYS A 99 1.74 3.40 6.44
CA CYS A 99 0.48 4.12 6.63
C CYS A 99 -0.27 4.23 5.30
N GLN A 100 -1.58 4.02 5.32
CA GLN A 100 -2.49 4.22 4.20
C GLN A 100 -3.73 4.96 4.67
N VAL A 101 -4.30 5.81 3.83
CA VAL A 101 -5.49 6.60 4.15
C VAL A 101 -6.54 6.41 3.08
N ILE A 102 -7.75 6.04 3.50
CA ILE A 102 -8.96 5.98 2.69
C ILE A 102 -9.84 7.17 3.07
N SER A 103 -10.21 7.99 2.10
CA SER A 103 -11.06 9.17 2.31
C SER A 103 -11.99 9.36 1.12
N SER A 104 -13.01 10.21 1.25
CA SER A 104 -13.92 10.48 0.13
C SER A 104 -13.15 10.87 -1.13
N LEU A 105 -13.57 10.30 -2.26
CA LEU A 105 -13.06 10.60 -3.60
C LEU A 105 -13.88 11.67 -4.32
N LEU A 106 -14.95 12.15 -3.68
CA LEU A 106 -15.80 13.19 -4.25
C LEU A 106 -15.06 14.51 -4.32
N THR A 107 -15.11 15.11 -5.50
CA THR A 107 -14.66 16.48 -5.76
C THR A 107 -15.77 17.29 -6.38
N ALA A 108 -15.89 18.53 -5.93
CA ALA A 108 -16.71 19.50 -6.63
C ALA A 108 -15.88 20.08 -7.78
N ASP A 109 -16.41 20.04 -8.98
CA ASP A 109 -15.81 20.65 -10.16
C ASP A 109 -16.80 21.58 -10.83
N THR A 110 -16.34 22.44 -11.73
CA THR A 110 -17.16 23.44 -12.40
C THR A 110 -16.92 23.43 -13.90
N ILE A 111 -18.00 23.35 -14.67
CA ILE A 111 -17.93 23.54 -16.12
C ILE A 111 -18.40 24.95 -16.46
N SER A 112 -17.50 25.74 -17.04
CA SER A 112 -17.84 27.09 -17.51
C SER A 112 -18.07 27.07 -19.02
N LYS A 113 -19.31 27.40 -19.45
CA LYS A 113 -19.66 27.56 -20.87
C LYS A 113 -19.85 29.05 -21.18
N LYS A 114 -19.09 29.54 -22.16
CA LYS A 114 -19.28 30.89 -22.68
C LYS A 114 -20.39 30.89 -23.73
N ILE A 115 -21.44 31.70 -23.48
CA ILE A 115 -22.53 31.93 -24.42
C ILE A 115 -22.56 33.44 -24.68
N GLY A 116 -21.92 33.89 -25.76
CA GLY A 116 -21.72 35.30 -26.06
C GLY A 116 -20.83 35.98 -25.02
N THR A 117 -21.33 37.04 -24.37
CA THR A 117 -20.63 37.76 -23.30
C THR A 117 -20.86 37.18 -21.91
N PHE A 118 -21.76 36.24 -21.77
CA PHE A 118 -22.07 35.60 -20.48
C PHE A 118 -21.30 34.30 -20.31
N THR A 119 -20.81 34.06 -19.08
CA THR A 119 -20.23 32.81 -18.69
C THR A 119 -21.22 32.11 -17.75
N ASN A 120 -21.79 31.00 -18.19
CA ASN A 120 -22.57 30.14 -17.31
C ASN A 120 -21.59 29.11 -16.67
N THR A 121 -21.65 28.97 -15.34
CA THR A 121 -20.81 28.04 -14.59
C THR A 121 -21.73 27.09 -13.84
N ASP A 122 -21.72 25.85 -14.25
CA ASP A 122 -22.45 24.76 -13.60
C ASP A 122 -21.48 24.00 -12.68
N ALA A 123 -21.86 23.87 -11.41
CA ALA A 123 -21.11 23.02 -10.45
C ALA A 123 -21.64 21.60 -10.52
N TYR A 124 -20.75 20.65 -10.55
CA TYR A 124 -21.08 19.22 -10.50
C TYR A 124 -20.14 18.48 -9.54
N LEU A 125 -20.58 17.30 -9.09
CA LEU A 125 -19.75 16.40 -8.30
C LEU A 125 -19.15 15.35 -9.23
N ASP A 126 -17.88 15.06 -9.05
CA ASP A 126 -17.20 13.98 -9.76
C ASP A 126 -16.49 13.04 -8.77
N ILE A 127 -16.22 11.81 -9.20
CA ILE A 127 -15.49 10.83 -8.43
C ILE A 127 -14.08 10.78 -9.00
N ASN A 128 -13.09 11.13 -8.18
CA ASN A 128 -11.70 11.05 -8.59
C ASN A 128 -11.31 9.62 -8.94
N THR A 129 -10.72 9.47 -10.11
CA THR A 129 -10.13 8.19 -10.55
C THR A 129 -9.06 7.72 -9.58
N VAL A 130 -9.09 6.43 -9.23
CA VAL A 130 -8.07 5.81 -8.38
C VAL A 130 -7.02 5.16 -9.26
N VAL A 131 -5.80 5.70 -9.23
CA VAL A 131 -4.63 5.05 -9.85
C VAL A 131 -4.09 4.02 -8.88
N LEU A 132 -4.32 2.75 -9.18
CA LEU A 132 -3.96 1.63 -8.32
C LEU A 132 -2.49 1.26 -8.44
N ARG A 133 -1.97 1.22 -9.65
CA ARG A 133 -0.56 0.89 -9.91
C ARG A 133 -0.08 1.56 -11.20
N SER A 134 1.20 1.91 -11.23
CA SER A 134 1.85 2.33 -12.48
C SER A 134 3.13 1.53 -12.68
N VAL A 135 3.43 1.20 -13.93
CA VAL A 135 4.61 0.43 -14.32
C VAL A 135 5.23 1.00 -15.59
N LYS A 136 6.53 0.87 -15.73
CA LYS A 136 7.19 1.11 -17.00
C LYS A 136 6.89 -0.03 -17.96
N THR A 137 6.87 0.26 -19.25
CA THR A 137 6.70 -0.76 -20.29
C THR A 137 7.73 -1.88 -20.14
N LYS A 138 7.28 -3.13 -20.25
CA LYS A 138 8.14 -4.33 -20.19
C LYS A 138 9.32 -4.18 -21.17
N PRO A 139 10.59 -4.36 -20.74
CA PRO A 139 11.72 -4.20 -21.64
C PRO A 139 11.71 -5.26 -22.74
N MET A 140 11.81 -4.83 -23.98
CA MET A 140 11.90 -5.74 -25.11
C MET A 140 13.29 -6.39 -25.17
N ASN A 141 13.34 -7.68 -25.52
CA ASN A 141 14.60 -8.42 -25.66
C ASN A 141 15.50 -8.42 -24.43
N PHE A 142 14.89 -8.31 -23.22
CA PHE A 142 15.60 -8.33 -21.96
C PHE A 142 16.42 -9.62 -21.77
N TYR A 143 15.79 -10.77 -21.93
CA TYR A 143 16.44 -12.08 -21.83
C TYR A 143 16.73 -12.65 -23.21
N LYS A 144 17.98 -12.99 -23.44
CA LYS A 144 18.44 -13.70 -24.65
C LYS A 144 19.38 -14.81 -24.22
N VAL A 145 18.90 -16.04 -24.19
CA VAL A 145 19.69 -17.20 -23.80
C VAL A 145 20.95 -17.37 -24.63
N THR A 146 20.92 -17.02 -25.93
CA THR A 146 22.09 -17.07 -26.81
C THR A 146 23.20 -16.11 -26.39
N GLU A 147 22.85 -14.89 -25.97
CA GLU A 147 23.81 -13.93 -25.45
C GLU A 147 24.52 -14.46 -24.20
N ILE A 148 23.76 -15.02 -23.26
CA ILE A 148 24.29 -15.57 -22.01
C ILE A 148 25.13 -16.83 -22.28
N ARG A 149 24.71 -17.70 -23.21
CA ARG A 149 25.46 -18.85 -23.65
C ARG A 149 26.81 -18.48 -24.26
N ASN A 150 26.86 -17.44 -25.08
CA ASN A 150 28.10 -16.92 -25.66
C ASN A 150 29.03 -16.36 -24.56
N TYR A 151 28.46 -15.67 -23.56
CA TYR A 151 29.22 -15.16 -22.41
C TYR A 151 29.76 -16.29 -21.52
N PHE A 152 29.02 -17.40 -21.39
CA PHE A 152 29.46 -18.58 -20.63
C PHE A 152 30.67 -19.27 -21.27
N GLY A 153 30.74 -19.30 -22.59
CA GLY A 153 31.86 -19.84 -23.35
C GLY A 153 31.45 -20.86 -24.42
N ILE A 154 32.45 -21.61 -24.94
CA ILE A 154 32.29 -22.52 -26.07
C ILE A 154 31.26 -23.64 -25.83
N LYS A 155 31.08 -24.06 -24.59
CA LYS A 155 30.08 -25.05 -24.16
C LYS A 155 28.78 -24.41 -23.66
N GLY A 156 28.57 -23.12 -23.87
CA GLY A 156 27.43 -22.38 -23.36
C GLY A 156 26.05 -22.98 -23.65
N LYS A 157 25.93 -23.82 -24.71
CA LYS A 157 24.69 -24.57 -24.98
C LYS A 157 24.29 -25.54 -23.89
N VAL A 158 25.15 -25.79 -22.90
CA VAL A 158 24.84 -26.57 -21.68
C VAL A 158 23.84 -25.83 -20.78
N LEU A 159 23.78 -24.48 -20.85
CA LEU A 159 22.79 -23.70 -20.11
C LEU A 159 21.39 -23.91 -20.68
N GLU A 160 20.46 -24.21 -19.77
CA GLU A 160 19.04 -24.38 -20.13
C GLU A 160 18.37 -23.04 -20.41
N ASN A 161 17.26 -23.07 -21.14
CA ASN A 161 16.43 -21.87 -21.31
C ASN A 161 15.56 -21.66 -20.04
N ILE A 162 15.56 -20.47 -19.48
CA ILE A 162 14.82 -20.11 -18.26
C ILE A 162 13.68 -19.12 -18.52
N ASP A 163 13.24 -18.93 -19.78
CA ASP A 163 12.11 -18.03 -20.10
C ASP A 163 10.89 -18.33 -19.24
N ALA A 164 10.53 -19.61 -19.10
CA ALA A 164 9.40 -20.04 -18.29
C ALA A 164 9.55 -19.66 -16.81
N CYS A 165 10.79 -19.68 -16.28
CA CYS A 165 11.05 -19.24 -14.91
C CYS A 165 10.86 -17.72 -14.78
N LEU A 166 11.30 -16.96 -15.76
CA LEU A 166 11.19 -15.49 -15.77
C LEU A 166 9.75 -14.99 -15.98
N GLU A 167 8.85 -15.82 -16.47
CA GLU A 167 7.41 -15.51 -16.58
C GLU A 167 6.60 -16.03 -15.36
N ASN A 168 7.21 -16.82 -14.47
CA ASN A 168 6.52 -17.36 -13.31
C ASN A 168 6.36 -16.29 -12.22
N VAL A 169 5.12 -15.96 -11.90
CA VAL A 169 4.77 -14.88 -10.97
C VAL A 169 5.36 -15.13 -9.57
N THR A 170 5.19 -16.34 -9.02
CA THR A 170 5.66 -16.68 -7.66
C THR A 170 7.18 -16.58 -7.56
N PHE A 171 7.88 -17.06 -8.56
CA PHE A 171 9.33 -16.96 -8.64
C PHE A 171 9.80 -15.51 -8.75
N ILE A 172 9.21 -14.73 -9.64
CA ILE A 172 9.56 -13.33 -9.86
C ILE A 172 9.29 -12.47 -8.61
N GLN A 173 8.17 -12.67 -7.93
CA GLN A 173 7.85 -11.96 -6.68
C GLN A 173 8.90 -12.20 -5.57
N GLY A 174 9.42 -13.42 -5.47
CA GLY A 174 10.48 -13.74 -4.50
C GLY A 174 11.89 -13.33 -4.92
N LEU A 175 12.13 -13.13 -6.22
CA LEU A 175 13.48 -12.96 -6.76
C LEU A 175 14.21 -11.71 -6.24
N SER A 176 13.49 -10.62 -6.02
CA SER A 176 14.08 -9.36 -5.53
C SER A 176 14.72 -9.50 -4.13
N SER A 177 14.26 -10.44 -3.31
CA SER A 177 14.83 -10.72 -1.99
C SER A 177 16.25 -11.33 -2.07
N TYR A 178 16.62 -11.87 -3.22
CA TYR A 178 17.95 -12.47 -3.48
C TYR A 178 18.95 -11.49 -4.11
N PHE A 179 18.61 -10.24 -4.34
CA PHE A 179 19.55 -9.26 -4.94
C PHE A 179 20.80 -9.03 -4.07
N ASP A 180 20.67 -9.07 -2.75
CA ASP A 180 21.85 -9.02 -1.85
C ASP A 180 22.72 -10.28 -1.95
N ALA A 181 22.12 -11.44 -2.16
CA ALA A 181 22.82 -12.67 -2.43
C ALA A 181 23.62 -12.58 -3.74
N PHE A 182 22.99 -12.11 -4.84
CA PHE A 182 23.66 -11.90 -6.12
C PHE A 182 24.80 -10.90 -6.02
N ARG A 183 24.64 -9.80 -5.28
CA ARG A 183 25.72 -8.84 -5.03
C ARG A 183 26.93 -9.48 -4.35
N LYS A 184 26.73 -10.41 -3.42
CA LYS A 184 27.83 -11.15 -2.77
C LYS A 184 28.65 -11.97 -3.76
N PHE A 185 28.03 -12.48 -4.85
CA PHE A 185 28.72 -13.22 -5.91
C PHE A 185 29.57 -12.33 -6.84
N GLU A 186 29.53 -11.01 -6.70
CA GLU A 186 30.50 -10.11 -7.34
C GLU A 186 31.87 -10.09 -6.61
N GLY A 187 31.92 -10.55 -5.36
CA GLY A 187 33.14 -10.64 -4.57
C GLY A 187 34.14 -11.68 -5.12
N LYS A 188 35.44 -11.42 -4.94
CA LYS A 188 36.56 -12.18 -5.54
C LYS A 188 36.45 -13.70 -5.35
N ASN A 189 36.15 -14.16 -4.12
CA ASN A 189 36.13 -15.60 -3.79
C ASN A 189 34.93 -16.32 -4.46
N ARG A 190 33.72 -15.74 -4.36
CA ARG A 190 32.52 -16.33 -4.95
C ARG A 190 32.54 -16.26 -6.48
N LYS A 191 33.08 -15.18 -7.05
CA LYS A 191 33.32 -15.08 -8.49
C LYS A 191 34.28 -16.16 -8.97
N LYS A 192 35.30 -16.52 -8.18
CA LYS A 192 36.21 -17.61 -8.50
C LYS A 192 35.46 -18.93 -8.61
N ILE A 193 34.58 -19.27 -7.70
CA ILE A 193 33.77 -20.51 -7.74
C ILE A 193 33.01 -20.61 -9.09
N ILE A 194 32.35 -19.55 -9.50
CA ILE A 194 31.62 -19.52 -10.78
C ILE A 194 32.58 -19.71 -11.95
N ASN A 195 33.74 -19.02 -11.93
CA ASN A 195 34.72 -19.12 -13.01
C ASN A 195 35.34 -20.52 -13.08
N ASP A 196 35.60 -21.19 -11.96
CA ASP A 196 36.15 -22.55 -11.91
C ASP A 196 35.17 -23.55 -12.53
N ILE A 197 33.84 -23.42 -12.23
CA ILE A 197 32.78 -24.22 -12.86
C ILE A 197 32.76 -23.97 -14.36
N MET A 198 32.78 -22.70 -14.78
CA MET A 198 32.76 -22.32 -16.22
C MET A 198 34.00 -22.90 -16.93
N THR A 199 35.17 -22.79 -16.33
CA THR A 199 36.43 -23.31 -16.90
C THR A 199 36.39 -24.83 -17.04
N TYR A 200 35.93 -25.53 -15.99
CA TYR A 200 35.75 -26.98 -16.05
C TYR A 200 34.81 -27.39 -17.20
N VAL A 201 33.64 -26.78 -17.28
CA VAL A 201 32.62 -27.08 -18.32
C VAL A 201 33.17 -26.83 -19.74
N ASN A 202 33.81 -25.67 -19.94
CA ASN A 202 34.35 -25.31 -21.26
C ASN A 202 35.56 -26.17 -21.69
N GLY A 203 36.28 -26.78 -20.73
CA GLY A 203 37.38 -27.71 -20.99
C GLY A 203 36.94 -29.14 -21.40
N GLN A 204 35.65 -29.48 -21.28
CA GLN A 204 35.15 -30.82 -21.53
C GLN A 204 35.01 -31.11 -23.05
N THR A 205 35.35 -32.32 -23.47
CA THR A 205 35.19 -32.80 -24.84
C THR A 205 33.96 -33.68 -25.04
N THR A 206 33.32 -34.12 -23.93
CA THR A 206 32.17 -35.01 -23.95
C THR A 206 30.86 -34.30 -24.39
N SER A 207 29.78 -35.08 -24.55
CA SER A 207 28.46 -34.53 -24.90
C SER A 207 27.90 -33.62 -23.78
N LEU A 208 27.02 -32.67 -24.16
CA LEU A 208 26.43 -31.72 -23.21
C LEU A 208 25.71 -32.43 -22.05
N ASP A 209 25.00 -33.53 -22.32
CA ASP A 209 24.26 -34.28 -21.31
C ASP A 209 25.16 -34.97 -20.29
N VAL A 210 26.31 -35.44 -20.73
CA VAL A 210 27.34 -36.01 -19.82
C VAL A 210 27.95 -34.92 -18.98
N ILE A 211 28.25 -33.76 -19.55
CA ILE A 211 28.75 -32.59 -18.81
C ILE A 211 27.77 -32.21 -17.71
N LYS A 212 26.49 -32.04 -18.04
CA LYS A 212 25.44 -31.64 -17.07
C LYS A 212 25.32 -32.58 -15.88
N ARG A 213 25.54 -33.90 -16.07
CA ARG A 213 25.45 -34.90 -15.01
C ARG A 213 26.69 -34.95 -14.15
N ASN A 214 27.86 -34.65 -14.70
CA ASN A 214 29.16 -34.90 -14.07
C ASN A 214 29.81 -33.61 -13.52
N VAL A 215 29.21 -32.44 -13.72
CA VAL A 215 29.74 -31.21 -13.10
C VAL A 215 29.61 -31.29 -11.58
N ASP A 216 30.73 -31.11 -10.90
CA ASP A 216 30.77 -30.99 -9.46
C ASP A 216 30.29 -29.60 -9.02
N LEU A 217 29.14 -29.56 -8.36
CA LEU A 217 28.51 -28.35 -7.78
C LEU A 217 28.63 -28.34 -6.26
N SER A 218 29.42 -29.27 -5.64
CA SER A 218 29.53 -29.37 -4.17
C SER A 218 29.99 -28.07 -3.53
N ILE A 219 31.00 -27.41 -4.11
CA ILE A 219 31.55 -26.17 -3.57
C ILE A 219 30.54 -25.03 -3.56
N ILE A 220 29.76 -24.82 -4.64
CA ILE A 220 28.79 -23.75 -4.67
C ILE A 220 27.62 -24.04 -3.73
N LYS A 221 27.25 -25.30 -3.52
CA LYS A 221 26.19 -25.71 -2.60
C LYS A 221 26.53 -25.44 -1.13
N THR A 222 27.79 -25.28 -0.76
CA THR A 222 28.17 -24.87 0.60
C THR A 222 28.02 -23.39 0.85
N ASP A 223 27.82 -22.59 -0.19
CA ASP A 223 27.55 -21.15 -0.03
C ASP A 223 26.11 -20.90 0.40
N GLU A 224 25.90 -20.28 1.55
CA GLU A 224 24.57 -19.99 2.11
C GLU A 224 23.66 -19.25 1.14
N SER A 225 24.22 -18.32 0.37
CA SER A 225 23.44 -17.49 -0.56
C SER A 225 22.93 -18.31 -1.74
N TYR A 226 23.76 -19.25 -2.23
CA TYR A 226 23.34 -20.16 -3.29
C TYR A 226 22.36 -21.21 -2.75
N SER A 227 22.66 -21.82 -1.60
CA SER A 227 21.78 -22.82 -0.96
C SER A 227 20.38 -22.24 -0.69
N SER A 228 20.31 -21.03 -0.15
CA SER A 228 19.04 -20.32 0.06
C SER A 228 18.28 -20.08 -1.26
N PHE A 229 18.98 -19.69 -2.33
CA PHE A 229 18.37 -19.57 -3.65
C PHE A 229 17.90 -20.93 -4.19
N GLN A 230 18.67 -22.00 -4.02
CA GLN A 230 18.31 -23.36 -4.43
C GLN A 230 17.02 -23.82 -3.74
N ASP A 231 16.90 -23.60 -2.43
CA ASP A 231 15.69 -23.92 -1.65
C ASP A 231 14.46 -23.14 -2.16
N PHE A 232 14.64 -21.87 -2.41
CA PHE A 232 13.58 -21.03 -2.99
C PHE A 232 13.19 -21.51 -4.39
N PHE A 233 14.18 -21.76 -5.25
CA PHE A 233 13.94 -22.23 -6.61
C PHE A 233 13.17 -23.57 -6.61
N SER A 234 13.58 -24.49 -5.73
CA SER A 234 12.95 -25.81 -5.60
C SER A 234 11.49 -25.74 -5.09
N LYS A 235 11.15 -24.71 -4.29
CA LYS A 235 9.76 -24.43 -3.89
C LYS A 235 8.90 -23.93 -5.04
N CYS A 236 9.48 -23.18 -5.98
CA CYS A 236 8.78 -22.67 -7.16
C CYS A 236 8.70 -23.71 -8.30
N PHE A 237 9.75 -24.55 -8.42
CA PHE A 237 9.93 -25.52 -9.51
C PHE A 237 10.41 -26.85 -8.97
N SER A 238 9.49 -27.76 -8.67
CA SER A 238 9.83 -29.09 -8.15
C SER A 238 10.45 -30.00 -9.22
N GLY A 239 11.31 -30.93 -8.79
CA GLY A 239 11.84 -31.98 -9.67
C GLY A 239 12.95 -31.57 -10.64
N GLN A 240 13.54 -30.38 -10.48
CA GLN A 240 14.64 -29.91 -11.31
C GLN A 240 15.97 -30.50 -10.87
N THR A 241 16.88 -30.71 -11.84
CA THR A 241 18.25 -31.17 -11.56
C THR A 241 19.09 -30.05 -10.96
N ASP A 242 20.14 -30.42 -10.21
CA ASP A 242 21.10 -29.45 -9.66
C ASP A 242 21.71 -28.56 -10.73
N TRP A 243 22.01 -29.14 -11.91
CA TRP A 243 22.50 -28.36 -13.03
C TRP A 243 21.49 -27.35 -13.55
N TYR A 244 20.20 -27.68 -13.59
CA TYR A 244 19.17 -26.74 -14.00
C TYR A 244 19.07 -25.55 -13.04
N VAL A 245 19.12 -25.83 -11.73
CA VAL A 245 19.12 -24.79 -10.69
C VAL A 245 20.35 -23.89 -10.80
N PHE A 246 21.54 -24.48 -10.99
CA PHE A 246 22.76 -23.71 -11.22
C PHE A 246 22.68 -22.89 -12.50
N SER A 247 22.18 -23.47 -13.59
CA SER A 247 21.98 -22.77 -14.87
C SER A 247 21.04 -21.56 -14.71
N ALA A 248 19.96 -21.71 -13.97
CA ALA A 248 19.04 -20.61 -13.66
C ALA A 248 19.73 -19.55 -12.82
N PHE A 249 20.39 -19.94 -11.72
CA PHE A 249 21.15 -19.04 -10.85
C PHE A 249 22.18 -18.21 -11.63
N TYR A 250 22.99 -18.86 -12.45
CA TYR A 250 24.03 -18.21 -13.26
C TYR A 250 23.44 -17.19 -14.22
N GLN A 251 22.36 -17.54 -14.92
CA GLN A 251 21.72 -16.66 -15.89
C GLN A 251 21.09 -15.44 -15.21
N ILE A 252 20.44 -15.62 -14.05
CA ILE A 252 19.88 -14.51 -13.28
C ILE A 252 21.01 -13.64 -12.71
N LEU A 253 22.09 -14.22 -12.22
CA LEU A 253 23.29 -13.50 -11.78
C LEU A 253 23.88 -12.66 -12.94
N TYR A 254 23.94 -13.20 -14.14
CA TYR A 254 24.34 -12.47 -15.35
C TYR A 254 23.41 -11.27 -15.63
N LEU A 255 22.11 -11.49 -15.58
CA LEU A 255 21.12 -10.42 -15.78
C LEU A 255 21.21 -9.36 -14.69
N TYR A 256 21.34 -9.78 -13.44
CA TYR A 256 21.54 -8.87 -12.30
C TYR A 256 22.78 -7.99 -12.50
N LYS A 257 23.87 -8.57 -12.95
CA LYS A 257 25.14 -7.85 -13.15
C LYS A 257 25.15 -6.95 -14.36
N ASN A 258 24.63 -7.42 -15.50
CA ASN A 258 24.82 -6.74 -16.80
C ASN A 258 23.57 -5.98 -17.26
N LYS A 259 22.36 -6.33 -16.74
CA LYS A 259 21.05 -5.75 -17.13
C LYS A 259 20.17 -5.49 -15.91
N ASN A 260 20.75 -4.96 -14.82
CA ASN A 260 20.05 -4.79 -13.55
C ASN A 260 18.78 -3.92 -13.65
N ALA A 261 18.86 -2.83 -14.41
CA ALA A 261 17.73 -1.93 -14.61
C ALA A 261 16.57 -2.64 -15.35
N ASP A 262 16.91 -3.39 -16.41
CA ASP A 262 15.94 -4.15 -17.19
C ASP A 262 15.35 -5.30 -16.37
N LEU A 263 16.18 -5.99 -15.55
CA LEU A 263 15.72 -7.05 -14.67
C LEU A 263 14.69 -6.52 -13.66
N LYS A 264 14.96 -5.39 -13.02
CA LYS A 264 14.01 -4.75 -12.10
C LYS A 264 12.71 -4.37 -12.81
N GLN A 265 12.84 -3.75 -13.99
CA GLN A 265 11.67 -3.36 -14.79
C GLN A 265 10.86 -4.57 -15.26
N TRP A 266 11.53 -5.70 -15.56
CA TRP A 266 10.88 -6.97 -15.89
C TRP A 266 10.08 -7.52 -14.69
N ILE A 267 10.69 -7.54 -13.51
CA ILE A 267 10.04 -7.95 -12.26
C ILE A 267 8.79 -7.11 -12.01
N GLU A 268 8.91 -5.78 -12.07
CA GLU A 268 7.78 -4.86 -11.90
C GLU A 268 6.66 -5.12 -12.92
N ALA A 269 7.00 -5.47 -14.18
CA ALA A 269 6.02 -5.74 -15.22
C ALA A 269 5.26 -7.06 -14.99
N ILE A 270 5.93 -8.12 -14.54
CA ILE A 270 5.29 -9.41 -14.20
C ILE A 270 4.40 -9.26 -12.97
N GLU A 271 4.88 -8.59 -11.93
CA GLU A 271 4.08 -8.28 -10.73
C GLU A 271 2.84 -7.43 -11.07
N TYR A 272 3.00 -6.47 -11.98
CA TYR A 272 1.89 -5.65 -12.45
C TYR A 272 0.82 -6.50 -13.17
N LYS A 273 1.24 -7.42 -14.04
CA LYS A 273 0.32 -8.33 -14.74
C LYS A 273 -0.48 -9.17 -13.74
N ALA A 274 0.20 -9.78 -12.77
CA ALA A 274 -0.44 -10.57 -11.73
C ALA A 274 -1.40 -9.73 -10.87
N PHE A 275 -1.01 -8.52 -10.53
CA PHE A 275 -1.86 -7.58 -9.79
C PHE A 275 -3.12 -7.24 -10.60
N LYS A 276 -2.99 -6.95 -11.90
CA LYS A 276 -4.13 -6.64 -12.78
C LYS A 276 -5.11 -7.82 -12.89
N GLU A 277 -4.60 -9.03 -13.01
CA GLU A 277 -5.43 -10.24 -13.06
C GLU A 277 -6.24 -10.43 -11.76
N LYS A 278 -5.57 -10.29 -10.61
CA LYS A 278 -6.23 -10.37 -9.29
C LYS A 278 -7.26 -9.25 -9.09
N LEU A 279 -6.93 -8.02 -9.50
CA LEU A 279 -7.85 -6.90 -9.45
C LEU A 279 -9.11 -7.15 -10.28
N ASN A 280 -8.95 -7.63 -11.51
CA ASN A 280 -10.09 -7.94 -12.38
C ASN A 280 -11.00 -9.02 -11.78
N GLN A 281 -10.45 -10.03 -11.10
CA GLN A 281 -11.24 -11.01 -10.36
C GLN A 281 -12.02 -10.35 -9.22
N ASN A 282 -11.36 -9.55 -8.40
CA ASN A 282 -12.01 -8.85 -7.28
C ASN A 282 -13.12 -7.90 -7.77
N LEU A 283 -12.89 -7.19 -8.88
CA LEU A 283 -13.91 -6.32 -9.49
C LEU A 283 -15.08 -7.13 -10.08
N ALA A 284 -14.81 -8.29 -10.69
CA ALA A 284 -15.86 -9.17 -11.19
C ALA A 284 -16.76 -9.70 -10.05
N ASP A 285 -16.17 -10.10 -8.94
CA ASP A 285 -16.90 -10.56 -7.74
C ASP A 285 -17.74 -9.42 -7.15
N PHE A 286 -17.19 -8.20 -7.08
CA PHE A 286 -17.90 -7.01 -6.64
C PHE A 286 -19.07 -6.69 -7.58
N ASN A 287 -18.84 -6.60 -8.88
CA ASN A 287 -19.83 -6.28 -9.90
C ASN A 287 -20.99 -7.29 -9.90
N SER A 288 -20.67 -8.60 -9.76
CA SER A 288 -21.67 -9.66 -9.65
C SER A 288 -22.56 -9.49 -8.43
N SER A 289 -21.97 -9.13 -7.29
CA SER A 289 -22.71 -8.96 -6.01
C SER A 289 -23.58 -7.70 -5.99
N TRP A 290 -23.15 -6.63 -6.68
CA TRP A 290 -23.76 -5.30 -6.65
C TRP A 290 -24.51 -4.91 -7.91
N LYS A 291 -24.45 -5.76 -8.96
CA LYS A 291 -24.99 -5.47 -10.30
C LYS A 291 -24.40 -4.20 -10.91
N GLU A 292 -23.13 -3.95 -10.63
CA GLU A 292 -22.37 -2.81 -11.10
C GLU A 292 -21.42 -3.20 -12.25
N ASN A 293 -20.73 -2.24 -12.84
CA ASN A 293 -19.85 -2.47 -13.98
C ASN A 293 -18.52 -1.69 -13.86
N LEU A 294 -17.90 -1.76 -12.67
CA LEU A 294 -16.57 -1.18 -12.48
C LEU A 294 -15.53 -1.93 -13.31
N LYS A 295 -14.66 -1.21 -13.98
CA LYS A 295 -13.60 -1.77 -14.83
C LYS A 295 -12.26 -1.16 -14.50
N ALA A 296 -11.24 -2.01 -14.44
CA ALA A 296 -9.87 -1.55 -14.42
C ALA A 296 -9.43 -1.23 -15.86
N VAL A 297 -8.99 -0.01 -16.08
CA VAL A 297 -8.59 0.52 -17.38
C VAL A 297 -7.11 0.89 -17.36
N GLU A 298 -6.41 0.60 -18.44
CA GLU A 298 -5.00 0.96 -18.61
C GLU A 298 -4.88 2.24 -19.43
N HIS A 299 -4.21 3.22 -18.87
CA HIS A 299 -3.82 4.44 -19.55
C HIS A 299 -2.31 4.49 -19.73
N THR A 300 -1.85 4.54 -20.97
CA THR A 300 -0.43 4.65 -21.28
C THR A 300 -0.06 6.10 -21.59
N LYS A 301 0.88 6.65 -20.83
CA LYS A 301 1.47 7.97 -21.07
C LYS A 301 2.98 7.85 -21.22
N GLY A 302 3.46 7.95 -22.44
CA GLY A 302 4.87 7.72 -22.77
C GLY A 302 5.29 6.29 -22.45
N GLN A 303 6.32 6.13 -21.60
CA GLN A 303 6.82 4.83 -21.17
C GLN A 303 6.16 4.25 -19.91
N LYS A 304 5.11 4.89 -19.41
CA LYS A 304 4.40 4.45 -18.21
C LYS A 304 2.99 4.02 -18.55
N THR A 305 2.61 2.85 -18.08
CA THR A 305 1.23 2.36 -18.06
C THR A 305 0.69 2.47 -16.67
N MET A 306 -0.47 3.12 -16.51
CA MET A 306 -1.18 3.30 -15.26
C MET A 306 -2.45 2.46 -15.30
N LEU A 307 -2.68 1.66 -14.27
CA LEU A 307 -3.91 0.92 -14.05
C LEU A 307 -4.78 1.74 -13.10
N GLN A 308 -5.95 2.09 -13.53
CA GLN A 308 -6.93 2.85 -12.76
C GLN A 308 -8.30 2.20 -12.83
N VAL A 309 -9.17 2.54 -11.89
CA VAL A 309 -10.59 2.20 -11.95
C VAL A 309 -11.33 3.46 -12.31
N ASP A 310 -12.07 3.38 -13.42
CA ASP A 310 -12.97 4.45 -13.86
C ASP A 310 -14.33 4.21 -13.21
N PHE A 311 -14.90 5.27 -12.66
CA PHE A 311 -16.23 5.28 -12.08
C PHE A 311 -17.25 5.82 -13.11
N PRO A 312 -18.52 5.36 -13.05
CA PRO A 312 -19.62 6.06 -13.73
C PRO A 312 -19.73 7.52 -13.26
N HIS A 313 -20.36 8.38 -14.04
CA HIS A 313 -20.58 9.75 -13.62
C HIS A 313 -21.36 9.80 -12.29
N ALA A 314 -21.02 10.79 -11.46
CA ALA A 314 -21.59 10.88 -10.11
C ALA A 314 -23.12 11.10 -10.10
N ASP A 315 -23.68 11.65 -11.15
CA ASP A 315 -25.12 11.86 -11.35
C ASP A 315 -25.87 10.57 -11.79
N GLU A 316 -25.16 9.56 -12.29
CA GLU A 316 -25.73 8.27 -12.66
C GLU A 316 -25.86 7.32 -11.45
N LEU A 317 -25.28 7.68 -10.31
CA LEU A 317 -25.20 6.86 -9.12
C LEU A 317 -25.94 7.46 -7.94
N SER A 318 -26.58 6.62 -7.13
CA SER A 318 -27.02 7.06 -5.81
C SER A 318 -25.83 7.41 -4.90
N ASN A 319 -26.04 8.30 -3.93
CA ASN A 319 -24.97 8.68 -2.99
C ASN A 319 -24.32 7.46 -2.31
N GLY A 320 -25.14 6.51 -1.85
CA GLY A 320 -24.65 5.32 -1.18
C GLY A 320 -23.86 4.37 -2.08
N GLN A 321 -24.31 4.16 -3.34
CA GLN A 321 -23.57 3.35 -4.31
C GLN A 321 -22.18 3.94 -4.56
N ARG A 322 -22.12 5.24 -4.78
CA ARG A 322 -20.90 5.99 -5.03
C ARG A 322 -19.90 5.85 -3.88
N ASP A 323 -20.36 5.99 -2.64
CA ASP A 323 -19.53 5.90 -1.46
C ASP A 323 -18.99 4.50 -1.23
N VAL A 324 -19.82 3.46 -1.44
CA VAL A 324 -19.36 2.06 -1.32
C VAL A 324 -18.40 1.69 -2.42
N MET A 325 -18.67 2.04 -3.68
CA MET A 325 -17.73 1.78 -4.78
C MET A 325 -16.38 2.45 -4.54
N SER A 326 -16.39 3.72 -4.15
CA SER A 326 -15.18 4.47 -3.82
C SER A 326 -14.40 3.83 -2.69
N PHE A 327 -15.10 3.38 -1.64
CA PHE A 327 -14.49 2.70 -0.50
C PHE A 327 -13.87 1.36 -0.91
N VAL A 328 -14.59 0.51 -1.63
CA VAL A 328 -14.13 -0.83 -2.02
C VAL A 328 -12.92 -0.74 -2.95
N VAL A 329 -12.93 0.17 -3.93
CA VAL A 329 -11.78 0.38 -4.82
C VAL A 329 -10.56 0.88 -4.06
N GLN A 330 -10.72 1.83 -3.14
CA GLN A 330 -9.63 2.28 -2.28
C GLN A 330 -9.12 1.15 -1.36
N LEU A 331 -10.01 0.31 -0.86
CA LEU A 331 -9.62 -0.84 -0.03
C LEU A 331 -8.78 -1.85 -0.83
N MET A 332 -9.13 -2.10 -2.10
CA MET A 332 -8.32 -2.92 -3.02
C MET A 332 -6.94 -2.28 -3.29
N ASP A 333 -6.90 -0.96 -3.46
CA ASP A 333 -5.65 -0.21 -3.61
C ASP A 333 -4.76 -0.35 -2.38
N VAL A 334 -5.32 -0.10 -1.20
CA VAL A 334 -4.61 -0.23 0.08
C VAL A 334 -4.10 -1.66 0.28
N GLN A 335 -4.91 -2.68 -0.03
CA GLN A 335 -4.49 -4.08 0.07
C GLN A 335 -3.23 -4.37 -0.75
N SER A 336 -3.11 -3.78 -1.93
CA SER A 336 -1.94 -3.93 -2.80
C SER A 336 -0.67 -3.27 -2.26
N LYS A 337 -0.82 -2.30 -1.36
CA LYS A 337 0.26 -1.49 -0.77
C LYS A 337 0.70 -1.95 0.61
N LEU A 338 0.05 -2.97 1.18
CA LEU A 338 0.46 -3.52 2.47
C LEU A 338 1.84 -4.15 2.39
N LYS A 339 2.59 -4.05 3.47
CA LYS A 339 3.94 -4.56 3.59
C LYS A 339 4.01 -5.61 4.69
N GLU A 340 4.49 -6.80 4.35
CA GLU A 340 4.66 -7.90 5.33
C GLU A 340 5.73 -7.61 6.38
N ASN A 341 6.76 -6.87 5.99
CA ASN A 341 7.90 -6.54 6.85
C ASN A 341 7.71 -5.27 7.71
N LYS A 342 6.51 -4.67 7.68
CA LYS A 342 6.14 -3.50 8.48
C LYS A 342 4.79 -3.68 9.14
N LYS A 343 4.56 -2.95 10.24
CA LYS A 343 3.22 -2.78 10.78
C LYS A 343 2.42 -1.84 9.87
N ASN A 344 1.23 -2.24 9.50
CA ASN A 344 0.38 -1.47 8.59
C ASN A 344 -0.66 -0.70 9.37
N ILE A 345 -0.84 0.59 9.08
CA ILE A 345 -1.89 1.44 9.62
C ILE A 345 -2.78 1.89 8.47
N VAL A 346 -4.07 1.56 8.55
CA VAL A 346 -5.08 2.01 7.58
C VAL A 346 -6.05 2.94 8.30
N VAL A 347 -6.10 4.18 7.87
CA VAL A 347 -7.02 5.21 8.39
C VAL A 347 -8.16 5.37 7.41
N ILE A 348 -9.40 5.23 7.88
CA ILE A 348 -10.62 5.43 7.11
C ILE A 348 -11.30 6.69 7.66
N ASP A 349 -11.38 7.74 6.83
CA ASP A 349 -11.77 9.08 7.25
C ASP A 349 -13.20 9.42 6.80
N GLU A 350 -14.13 9.40 7.76
CA GLU A 350 -15.53 9.83 7.64
C GLU A 350 -16.36 9.16 6.51
N ILE A 351 -15.86 8.11 5.85
CA ILE A 351 -16.57 7.46 4.74
C ILE A 351 -17.88 6.81 5.21
N PHE A 352 -17.84 6.20 6.39
CA PHE A 352 -19.00 5.51 6.96
C PHE A 352 -20.09 6.48 7.44
N ASP A 353 -19.72 7.73 7.66
CA ASP A 353 -20.61 8.73 8.26
C ASP A 353 -21.74 9.19 7.30
N TYR A 354 -21.58 8.91 6.01
CA TYR A 354 -22.52 9.31 4.95
C TYR A 354 -23.24 8.11 4.30
N MET A 355 -22.94 6.89 4.73
CA MET A 355 -23.57 5.68 4.20
C MET A 355 -24.91 5.41 4.88
N ASP A 356 -25.89 4.99 4.11
CA ASP A 356 -27.12 4.40 4.63
C ASP A 356 -26.83 3.00 5.25
N ASP A 357 -27.81 2.44 5.96
CA ASP A 357 -27.65 1.19 6.70
C ASP A 357 -27.24 0.02 5.81
N ALA A 358 -27.76 -0.10 4.60
CA ALA A 358 -27.47 -1.21 3.68
C ALA A 358 -26.02 -1.09 3.15
N ASN A 359 -25.62 0.12 2.79
CA ASN A 359 -24.27 0.42 2.32
C ASN A 359 -23.24 0.28 3.44
N LEU A 360 -23.59 0.69 4.65
CA LEU A 360 -22.75 0.52 5.84
C LEU A 360 -22.48 -0.96 6.14
N ILE A 361 -23.52 -1.82 6.08
CA ILE A 361 -23.39 -3.27 6.24
C ILE A 361 -22.40 -3.84 5.22
N THR A 362 -22.53 -3.42 3.98
CA THR A 362 -21.68 -3.90 2.89
C THR A 362 -20.23 -3.47 3.06
N ALA A 363 -19.98 -2.20 3.37
CA ALA A 363 -18.64 -1.71 3.63
C ALA A 363 -18.00 -2.44 4.82
N GLN A 364 -18.76 -2.73 5.90
CA GLN A 364 -18.30 -3.53 7.02
C GLN A 364 -17.97 -4.97 6.61
N TYR A 365 -18.76 -5.57 5.72
CA TYR A 365 -18.48 -6.90 5.18
C TYR A 365 -17.13 -6.96 4.47
N TYR A 366 -16.88 -6.05 3.52
CA TYR A 366 -15.61 -5.98 2.81
C TYR A 366 -14.44 -5.72 3.74
N LEU A 367 -14.60 -4.81 4.70
CA LEU A 367 -13.56 -4.54 5.70
C LEU A 367 -13.27 -5.77 6.58
N THR A 368 -14.29 -6.54 6.95
CA THR A 368 -14.13 -7.78 7.72
C THR A 368 -13.36 -8.83 6.93
N GLN A 369 -13.65 -9.00 5.64
CA GLN A 369 -12.88 -9.91 4.78
C GLN A 369 -11.43 -9.46 4.67
N TYR A 370 -11.21 -8.17 4.51
CA TYR A 370 -9.88 -7.57 4.49
C TYR A 370 -9.07 -7.85 5.77
N LEU A 371 -9.69 -7.68 6.94
CA LEU A 371 -9.07 -7.96 8.23
C LEU A 371 -8.72 -9.45 8.39
N LYS A 372 -9.57 -10.36 7.93
CA LYS A 372 -9.29 -11.81 7.99
C LYS A 372 -8.06 -12.21 7.19
N LEU A 373 -7.79 -11.55 6.07
CA LEU A 373 -6.64 -11.82 5.21
C LEU A 373 -5.32 -11.29 5.81
N ASN A 374 -5.36 -10.28 6.71
CA ASN A 374 -4.20 -9.50 7.14
C ASN A 374 -4.00 -9.46 8.66
N LYS A 375 -4.29 -10.57 9.37
CA LYS A 375 -4.51 -10.63 10.82
C LYS A 375 -3.42 -10.08 11.74
N ASN A 376 -2.13 -10.13 11.42
CA ASN A 376 -1.10 -10.01 12.47
C ASN A 376 -0.38 -8.66 12.56
N ASN A 377 -0.42 -7.82 11.54
CA ASN A 377 0.36 -6.57 11.48
C ASN A 377 -0.48 -5.36 11.05
N LEU A 378 -1.79 -5.39 11.27
CA LEU A 378 -2.70 -4.39 10.74
C LEU A 378 -3.42 -3.64 11.85
N TYR A 379 -3.30 -2.32 11.86
CA TYR A 379 -4.12 -1.36 12.59
C TYR A 379 -5.14 -0.75 11.65
N VAL A 380 -6.42 -0.90 11.93
CA VAL A 380 -7.49 -0.19 11.20
C VAL A 380 -8.08 0.86 12.12
N LEU A 381 -8.08 2.10 11.70
CA LEU A 381 -8.63 3.25 12.41
C LEU A 381 -9.77 3.84 11.58
N ILE A 382 -10.99 3.76 12.10
CA ILE A 382 -12.16 4.42 11.50
C ILE A 382 -12.38 5.72 12.27
N LEU A 383 -12.20 6.85 11.61
CA LEU A 383 -12.51 8.17 12.18
C LEU A 383 -13.97 8.49 11.84
N SER A 384 -14.80 8.63 12.87
CA SER A 384 -16.24 8.83 12.71
C SER A 384 -16.80 9.80 13.74
N HIS A 385 -17.88 10.47 13.41
CA HIS A 385 -18.68 11.20 14.40
C HIS A 385 -19.94 10.40 14.80
N LEU A 386 -20.20 9.26 14.17
CA LEU A 386 -21.36 8.42 14.48
C LEU A 386 -21.22 7.75 15.84
N ASP A 387 -22.36 7.48 16.48
CA ASP A 387 -22.38 6.65 17.67
C ASP A 387 -21.84 5.25 17.35
N PRO A 388 -20.92 4.70 18.16
CA PRO A 388 -20.39 3.36 17.94
C PRO A 388 -21.43 2.24 17.87
N THR A 389 -22.63 2.46 18.35
CA THR A 389 -23.74 1.50 18.27
C THR A 389 -24.13 1.19 16.81
N TYR A 390 -23.96 2.16 15.90
CA TYR A 390 -24.17 1.95 14.46
C TYR A 390 -23.27 0.85 13.90
N PHE A 391 -22.06 0.69 14.44
CA PHE A 391 -21.12 -0.35 14.01
C PHE A 391 -21.35 -1.70 14.70
N LYS A 392 -22.00 -1.73 15.89
CA LYS A 392 -22.12 -2.93 16.71
C LYS A 392 -23.25 -3.87 16.30
N ASN A 393 -24.21 -3.40 15.54
CA ASN A 393 -25.47 -4.12 15.30
C ASN A 393 -25.46 -4.99 14.04
N TYR A 394 -24.37 -4.96 13.24
CA TYR A 394 -24.34 -5.60 11.93
C TYR A 394 -23.29 -6.73 11.86
N ILE A 395 -22.23 -6.52 11.08
CA ILE A 395 -21.25 -7.57 10.76
C ILE A 395 -20.10 -7.64 11.77
N PHE A 396 -19.73 -6.52 12.37
CA PHE A 396 -18.68 -6.51 13.36
C PHE A 396 -19.12 -7.16 14.66
N SER A 397 -18.48 -8.27 15.03
CA SER A 397 -18.66 -8.82 16.38
C SER A 397 -18.01 -7.91 17.43
N LYS A 398 -18.52 -7.91 18.66
CA LYS A 398 -17.96 -7.14 19.78
C LYS A 398 -16.47 -7.41 20.02
N SER A 399 -16.00 -8.61 19.69
CA SER A 399 -14.59 -9.00 19.83
C SER A 399 -13.64 -8.34 18.83
N ILE A 400 -14.18 -7.88 17.68
CA ILE A 400 -13.41 -7.29 16.59
C ILE A 400 -13.34 -5.77 16.73
N ILE A 401 -14.29 -5.14 17.42
CA ILE A 401 -14.36 -3.69 17.60
C ILE A 401 -13.63 -3.25 18.85
N ASN A 402 -12.94 -2.13 18.73
CA ASN A 402 -12.43 -1.33 19.82
C ASN A 402 -12.90 0.11 19.63
N VAL A 403 -13.41 0.76 20.68
CA VAL A 403 -13.92 2.14 20.60
C VAL A 403 -13.02 3.04 21.43
N CYS A 404 -12.54 4.10 20.79
CA CYS A 404 -11.72 5.12 21.41
C CYS A 404 -12.38 6.50 21.21
N TYR A 405 -12.61 7.23 22.28
CA TYR A 405 -13.16 8.58 22.21
C TYR A 405 -12.01 9.59 22.27
N LEU A 406 -11.93 10.47 21.27
CA LEU A 406 -10.99 11.58 21.31
C LEU A 406 -11.59 12.69 22.18
N ASN A 407 -11.10 12.81 23.39
CA ASN A 407 -11.41 13.92 24.26
C ASN A 407 -10.36 15.02 24.07
N LYS A 408 -10.76 16.19 23.59
CA LYS A 408 -9.91 17.38 23.77
C LYS A 408 -9.88 17.69 25.25
N GLN A 409 -8.73 17.54 25.89
CA GLN A 409 -8.52 18.09 27.20
C GLN A 409 -8.81 19.59 27.12
N ALA A 410 -9.89 19.99 27.80
CA ALA A 410 -10.27 21.36 28.09
C ALA A 410 -10.32 22.34 26.88
N LEU A 411 -11.36 22.27 26.09
CA LEU A 411 -12.03 23.54 25.75
C LEU A 411 -12.67 24.00 27.05
N SER A 412 -12.00 24.87 27.78
CA SER A 412 -12.70 25.70 28.79
C SER A 412 -13.67 26.58 28.00
N LEU A 413 -14.93 26.17 27.95
CA LEU A 413 -16.00 27.02 27.48
C LEU A 413 -15.88 28.33 28.30
N SER A 414 -15.82 29.47 27.62
CA SER A 414 -15.91 30.77 28.30
C SER A 414 -17.16 30.74 29.17
N ASP A 415 -17.13 31.45 30.29
CA ASP A 415 -18.28 31.47 31.20
C ASP A 415 -19.53 32.03 30.51
N GLU A 416 -19.37 32.89 29.51
CA GLU A 416 -20.42 33.38 28.60
C GLU A 416 -21.03 32.26 27.76
N MET A 417 -20.21 31.37 27.23
CA MET A 417 -20.69 30.23 26.44
C MET A 417 -21.41 29.19 27.31
N LYS A 418 -20.93 28.97 28.53
CA LYS A 418 -21.62 28.13 29.56
C LYS A 418 -22.98 28.73 29.91
N ALA A 419 -23.02 30.04 30.16
CA ALA A 419 -24.26 30.76 30.44
C ALA A 419 -25.26 30.68 29.29
N PHE A 420 -24.79 30.83 28.06
CA PHE A 420 -25.62 30.68 26.84
C PHE A 420 -26.22 29.27 26.68
N LEU A 421 -25.44 28.23 26.93
CA LEU A 421 -25.93 26.86 26.86
C LEU A 421 -26.95 26.52 27.94
N VAL A 422 -26.74 27.03 29.18
CA VAL A 422 -27.69 26.88 30.28
C VAL A 422 -29.00 27.63 29.97
N TYR A 423 -28.91 28.84 29.43
CA TYR A 423 -30.06 29.63 29.05
C TYR A 423 -30.90 28.98 27.95
N ARG A 424 -30.24 28.41 26.92
CA ARG A 424 -30.89 27.65 25.83
C ARG A 424 -31.63 26.42 26.36
N GLY A 425 -31.04 25.68 27.32
CA GLY A 425 -31.70 24.54 27.99
C GLY A 425 -32.94 24.94 28.80
N SER A 426 -32.94 26.11 29.38
CA SER A 426 -34.10 26.65 30.13
C SER A 426 -35.25 27.15 29.22
N LEU A 427 -34.93 27.61 28.02
CA LEU A 427 -35.93 28.00 27.00
C LEU A 427 -36.67 26.79 26.42
N ASN A 428 -35.97 25.71 26.17
CA ASN A 428 -36.60 24.49 25.69
C ASN A 428 -37.55 23.85 26.68
N ARG A 429 -37.23 23.88 28.00
CA ARG A 429 -38.14 23.40 29.07
C ARG A 429 -39.41 24.26 29.18
N LYS A 430 -39.34 25.56 28.95
CA LYS A 430 -40.51 26.43 29.00
C LYS A 430 -41.44 26.27 27.78
N GLN A 431 -40.96 25.73 26.64
CA GLN A 431 -41.76 25.41 25.50
C GLN A 431 -42.47 24.05 25.58
N GLU A 432 -41.94 23.12 26.40
CA GLU A 432 -42.56 21.81 26.63
C GLU A 432 -43.68 21.89 27.71
N ASP A 433 -43.64 22.91 28.61
CA ASP A 433 -44.64 23.13 29.66
C ASP A 433 -45.75 24.13 29.28
N SER A 434 -45.81 24.63 28.07
CA SER A 434 -46.84 25.51 27.53
C SER A 434 -47.60 24.83 26.38
#